data_8ea1408c8e39785e3e983b092f8a5ed5
#
_entry.id   8ea1408c8e39785e3e983b092f8a5ed5
#
_cell.length_a   1.000
_cell.length_b   1.000
_cell.length_c   1.000
_cell.angle_alpha   90.00
_cell.angle_beta   90.00
_cell.angle_gamma   90.00
#
_symmetry.space_group_name_H-M   'P 1'
#
loop_
_entity.id
_entity.type
_entity.pdbx_description
1 polymer ?
#
loop_
_entity_poly.entity_id
_entity_poly.type
_entity_poly.pdbx_seq_one_letter_code
_entity_poly.pdbx_strand_id
1 'polypeptide(L)'
;MYVKKLELLNFQVIKEFNANFDGNVYLITGDNELGKSTLLKAIGALLTGERDAVLRKGESKGFAKMVIGDDGEEYEVSLNFTEANPRGTLSIKTTGGLRISNVSALQKIFGYQDFDAVEFARWSETAEGRRKQIEVVKQLLPEDVCKRIEEIDKETAELKNDRLYLNRDVKNLKAVVEEAKKNLTDADVQKYASKIDVSDLMQEQSKRLALIEKSKSVKSMLAQRISELAGIPDRIAEEEALYNGDMERIAAKLAEAQRVFEMAQKEAEAESNNRVAKHRAFLADMESKKTDLSQRKENAEKWLADFESRNITTDDLAERLAQAEEHNRKNGEVVAYLEKCDTLHVADAKVVDVENSLSSLSEERAHLIATSHLPIEGLTFTESGLELNGIPFSSGNVSDSQIMEVATKLIIASNPKVRVFRIARGESLGEKRLKAIVDMAKRNGFQGFIEQVQRGQTEMMIEEYSEGGHE
;
A
#
# COMPACT_ATOMS: atom_id res chain seq x y z
N MET A 1 -41.29 -24.10 19.19
CA MET A 1 -41.71 -23.54 20.48
C MET A 1 -42.52 -22.28 20.23
N TYR A 2 -43.54 -22.04 21.06
CA TYR A 2 -44.41 -20.85 21.01
C TYR A 2 -44.64 -20.31 22.44
N VAL A 3 -45.17 -19.09 22.56
CA VAL A 3 -45.56 -18.48 23.84
C VAL A 3 -46.83 -19.14 24.34
N LYS A 4 -46.76 -19.81 25.51
CA LYS A 4 -47.89 -20.44 26.15
C LYS A 4 -48.59 -19.51 27.14
N LYS A 5 -47.82 -18.66 27.84
CA LYS A 5 -48.34 -17.75 28.85
C LYS A 5 -47.54 -16.47 28.90
N LEU A 6 -48.20 -15.34 29.15
CA LEU A 6 -47.55 -14.05 29.39
C LEU A 6 -48.22 -13.37 30.61
N GLU A 7 -47.40 -12.98 31.57
CA GLU A 7 -47.78 -12.26 32.76
C GLU A 7 -46.96 -10.99 32.90
N LEU A 8 -47.61 -9.86 33.07
CA LEU A 8 -46.94 -8.56 33.29
C LEU A 8 -47.51 -7.91 34.55
N LEU A 9 -46.62 -7.32 35.36
CA LEU A 9 -46.98 -6.48 36.47
C LEU A 9 -46.11 -5.22 36.45
N ASN A 10 -46.77 -4.05 36.44
CA ASN A 10 -46.10 -2.74 36.42
C ASN A 10 -45.08 -2.58 35.30
N PHE A 11 -45.39 -3.04 34.09
CA PHE A 11 -44.54 -2.94 32.90
C PHE A 11 -44.94 -1.73 32.06
N GLN A 12 -44.13 -0.69 32.04
CA GLN A 12 -44.36 0.59 31.32
C GLN A 12 -45.80 1.13 31.63
N VAL A 13 -46.71 1.17 30.65
CA VAL A 13 -48.06 1.66 30.85
C VAL A 13 -49.03 0.58 31.38
N ILE A 14 -48.65 -0.70 31.28
CA ILE A 14 -49.47 -1.84 31.75
C ILE A 14 -49.29 -2.01 33.24
N LYS A 15 -50.43 -1.95 34.00
CA LYS A 15 -50.42 -2.21 35.43
C LYS A 15 -50.39 -3.70 35.70
N GLU A 16 -51.29 -4.44 35.08
CA GLU A 16 -51.38 -5.89 35.20
C GLU A 16 -51.93 -6.50 33.91
N PHE A 17 -51.36 -7.65 33.52
CA PHE A 17 -51.79 -8.41 32.35
C PHE A 17 -51.49 -9.88 32.56
N ASN A 18 -52.44 -10.76 32.17
CA ASN A 18 -52.23 -12.20 32.21
C ASN A 18 -53.05 -12.85 31.09
N ALA A 19 -52.41 -13.63 30.22
CA ALA A 19 -53.03 -14.36 29.14
C ALA A 19 -52.34 -15.69 28.86
N ASN A 20 -53.10 -16.68 28.41
CA ASN A 20 -52.61 -17.94 27.87
C ASN A 20 -52.82 -17.96 26.35
N PHE A 21 -51.94 -18.68 25.64
CA PHE A 21 -51.91 -18.76 24.18
C PHE A 21 -51.66 -20.21 23.75
N ASP A 22 -52.15 -20.58 22.58
CA ASP A 22 -52.09 -21.95 22.02
C ASP A 22 -51.37 -21.98 20.64
N GLY A 23 -50.47 -21.07 20.40
CA GLY A 23 -49.63 -21.10 19.21
C GLY A 23 -50.25 -20.48 17.95
N ASN A 24 -51.45 -19.87 18.05
CA ASN A 24 -52.17 -19.24 16.95
C ASN A 24 -51.68 -17.81 16.68
N VAL A 25 -52.27 -17.15 15.68
CA VAL A 25 -52.08 -15.74 15.43
C VAL A 25 -53.14 -14.93 16.17
N TYR A 26 -52.70 -13.95 16.94
CA TYR A 26 -53.57 -13.11 17.79
C TYR A 26 -53.56 -11.67 17.29
N LEU A 27 -54.75 -11.07 17.25
CA LEU A 27 -54.94 -9.64 17.10
C LEU A 27 -55.00 -8.98 18.48
N ILE A 28 -54.25 -7.94 18.68
CA ILE A 28 -54.26 -7.08 19.87
C ILE A 28 -54.93 -5.79 19.47
N THR A 29 -56.22 -5.67 19.83
CA THR A 29 -57.06 -4.56 19.41
C THR A 29 -57.34 -3.59 20.56
N GLY A 30 -57.77 -2.38 20.24
CA GLY A 30 -58.11 -1.33 21.18
C GLY A 30 -57.76 0.05 20.67
N ASP A 31 -58.25 1.09 21.37
CA ASP A 31 -57.88 2.47 21.02
C ASP A 31 -56.43 2.80 21.33
N ASN A 32 -55.97 3.95 20.93
CA ASN A 32 -54.59 4.41 21.22
C ASN A 32 -54.35 4.50 22.74
N GLU A 33 -53.07 4.34 23.16
CA GLU A 33 -52.61 4.46 24.56
C GLU A 33 -53.06 3.35 25.51
N LEU A 34 -53.77 2.32 25.07
CA LEU A 34 -54.19 1.16 25.89
C LEU A 34 -53.07 0.16 26.21
N GLY A 35 -51.84 0.39 25.68
CA GLY A 35 -50.69 -0.46 25.99
C GLY A 35 -50.44 -1.60 25.02
N LYS A 36 -51.11 -1.63 23.85
CA LYS A 36 -50.90 -2.65 22.81
C LYS A 36 -49.45 -2.79 22.39
N SER A 37 -48.80 -1.69 22.00
CA SER A 37 -47.37 -1.67 21.64
C SER A 37 -46.47 -2.02 22.82
N THR A 38 -46.90 -1.71 24.06
CA THR A 38 -46.18 -2.10 25.29
C THR A 38 -46.20 -3.62 25.47
N LEU A 39 -47.31 -4.28 25.14
CA LEU A 39 -47.40 -5.74 25.18
C LEU A 39 -46.46 -6.40 24.19
N LEU A 40 -46.41 -5.90 22.94
CA LEU A 40 -45.45 -6.37 21.93
C LEU A 40 -43.99 -6.16 22.39
N LYS A 41 -43.68 -5.01 23.01
CA LYS A 41 -42.36 -4.75 23.58
C LYS A 41 -42.01 -5.70 24.72
N ALA A 42 -42.98 -6.07 25.58
CA ALA A 42 -42.75 -7.04 26.64
C ALA A 42 -42.39 -8.43 26.07
N ILE A 43 -43.11 -8.88 25.05
CA ILE A 43 -42.79 -10.13 24.33
C ILE A 43 -41.38 -10.09 23.77
N GLY A 44 -41.00 -9.00 23.08
CA GLY A 44 -39.68 -8.82 22.53
C GLY A 44 -38.56 -8.84 23.61
N ALA A 45 -38.75 -8.04 24.65
CA ALA A 45 -37.78 -7.97 25.76
C ALA A 45 -37.54 -9.34 26.43
N LEU A 46 -38.57 -10.17 26.52
CA LEU A 46 -38.44 -11.52 27.05
C LEU A 46 -37.83 -12.52 26.08
N LEU A 47 -38.01 -12.33 24.77
CA LEU A 47 -37.42 -13.18 23.73
C LEU A 47 -35.93 -12.86 23.47
N THR A 48 -35.51 -11.61 23.57
CA THR A 48 -34.13 -11.17 23.23
C THR A 48 -33.30 -10.79 24.44
N GLY A 49 -33.95 -10.39 25.52
CA GLY A 49 -33.30 -9.76 26.66
C GLY A 49 -32.90 -8.29 26.44
N GLU A 50 -33.16 -7.72 25.25
CA GLU A 50 -32.94 -6.30 24.96
C GLU A 50 -34.11 -5.46 25.53
N ARG A 51 -33.80 -4.42 26.29
CA ARG A 51 -34.79 -3.60 26.95
C ARG A 51 -34.24 -2.24 27.39
N ASP A 52 -35.15 -1.28 27.33
CA ASP A 52 -35.01 0.00 28.02
C ASP A 52 -35.50 -0.10 29.48
N ALA A 53 -35.63 1.02 30.15
CA ALA A 53 -36.27 1.06 31.46
C ALA A 53 -37.75 0.65 31.31
N VAL A 54 -38.13 -0.42 32.01
CA VAL A 54 -39.46 -1.07 31.86
C VAL A 54 -40.36 -0.90 33.07
N LEU A 55 -39.85 -0.47 34.24
CA LEU A 55 -40.70 -0.26 35.43
C LEU A 55 -41.69 0.89 35.20
N ARG A 56 -42.94 0.65 35.51
CA ARG A 56 -44.02 1.66 35.48
C ARG A 56 -43.68 2.83 36.40
N LYS A 57 -43.89 4.03 35.93
CA LYS A 57 -43.62 5.26 36.68
C LYS A 57 -44.47 5.31 37.96
N GLY A 58 -43.81 5.51 39.11
CA GLY A 58 -44.45 5.56 40.41
C GLY A 58 -44.60 4.23 41.16
N GLU A 59 -44.14 3.13 40.52
CA GLU A 59 -44.13 1.80 41.12
C GLU A 59 -42.75 1.43 41.61
N SER A 60 -42.68 0.69 42.74
CA SER A 60 -41.38 0.30 43.33
C SER A 60 -40.82 -1.02 42.78
N LYS A 61 -41.68 -1.87 42.20
CA LYS A 61 -41.32 -3.19 41.66
C LYS A 61 -42.33 -3.65 40.61
N GLY A 62 -41.87 -4.53 39.73
CA GLY A 62 -42.71 -5.19 38.73
C GLY A 62 -42.00 -6.38 38.12
N PHE A 63 -42.69 -7.08 37.25
CA PHE A 63 -42.12 -8.18 36.49
C PHE A 63 -42.78 -8.32 35.12
N ALA A 64 -42.07 -8.94 34.19
CA ALA A 64 -42.61 -9.57 33.00
C ALA A 64 -42.17 -11.03 33.00
N LYS A 65 -43.10 -11.93 32.77
CA LYS A 65 -42.86 -13.38 32.79
C LYS A 65 -43.56 -14.02 31.62
N MET A 66 -42.84 -14.91 30.92
CA MET A 66 -43.35 -15.64 29.78
C MET A 66 -42.97 -17.11 29.86
N VAL A 67 -43.91 -17.97 29.56
CA VAL A 67 -43.67 -19.39 29.39
C VAL A 67 -43.65 -19.70 27.89
N ILE A 68 -42.52 -20.24 27.43
CA ILE A 68 -42.31 -20.63 26.04
C ILE A 68 -42.04 -22.13 26.00
N GLY A 69 -42.63 -22.83 25.09
CA GLY A 69 -42.39 -24.25 24.93
C GLY A 69 -43.12 -24.89 23.78
N ASP A 70 -42.98 -26.18 23.71
CA ASP A 70 -43.76 -27.12 22.91
C ASP A 70 -44.12 -28.32 23.76
N ASP A 71 -44.43 -29.45 23.18
CA ASP A 71 -44.87 -30.65 23.90
C ASP A 71 -43.72 -31.37 24.65
N GLY A 72 -42.48 -30.93 24.52
CA GLY A 72 -41.30 -31.57 25.11
C GLY A 72 -40.50 -30.74 26.11
N GLU A 73 -40.32 -29.47 25.83
CA GLU A 73 -39.52 -28.55 26.65
C GLU A 73 -40.22 -27.22 26.90
N GLU A 74 -40.19 -26.77 28.14
CA GLU A 74 -40.71 -25.45 28.54
C GLU A 74 -39.64 -24.62 29.22
N TYR A 75 -39.64 -23.34 28.91
CA TYR A 75 -38.78 -22.33 29.49
C TYR A 75 -39.62 -21.21 30.08
N GLU A 76 -39.41 -20.93 31.37
CA GLU A 76 -39.94 -19.74 32.03
C GLU A 76 -38.90 -18.63 31.90
N VAL A 77 -39.16 -17.62 31.08
CA VAL A 77 -38.34 -16.41 30.97
C VAL A 77 -38.98 -15.33 31.82
N SER A 78 -38.22 -14.75 32.72
CA SER A 78 -38.71 -13.69 33.61
C SER A 78 -37.73 -12.51 33.66
N LEU A 79 -38.29 -11.32 33.72
CA LEU A 79 -37.63 -10.05 33.88
C LEU A 79 -38.18 -9.39 35.13
N ASN A 80 -37.39 -9.33 36.19
CA ASN A 80 -37.80 -8.71 37.46
C ASN A 80 -37.11 -7.34 37.57
N PHE A 81 -37.89 -6.28 37.81
CA PHE A 81 -37.41 -4.91 37.85
C PHE A 81 -37.86 -4.20 39.14
N THR A 82 -37.03 -3.29 39.59
CA THR A 82 -37.22 -2.47 40.79
C THR A 82 -36.89 -1.02 40.50
N GLU A 83 -37.21 -0.11 41.39
CA GLU A 83 -36.83 1.29 41.29
C GLU A 83 -35.31 1.47 41.14
N ALA A 84 -34.52 0.67 41.86
CA ALA A 84 -33.04 0.68 41.78
C ALA A 84 -32.51 0.05 40.46
N ASN A 85 -33.27 -0.86 39.84
CA ASN A 85 -32.95 -1.48 38.55
C ASN A 85 -34.17 -1.48 37.63
N PRO A 86 -34.54 -0.37 37.04
CA PRO A 86 -35.72 -0.23 36.22
C PRO A 86 -35.68 -0.98 34.89
N ARG A 87 -34.48 -1.39 34.42
CA ARG A 87 -34.29 -2.28 33.25
C ARG A 87 -34.50 -3.74 33.59
N GLY A 88 -34.40 -4.11 34.86
CA GLY A 88 -34.68 -5.43 35.39
C GLY A 88 -33.52 -6.42 35.22
N THR A 89 -33.69 -7.54 35.93
CA THR A 89 -32.79 -8.70 35.85
C THR A 89 -33.47 -9.85 35.15
N LEU A 90 -32.85 -10.37 34.09
CA LEU A 90 -33.35 -11.51 33.32
C LEU A 90 -32.99 -12.81 34.03
N SER A 91 -33.97 -13.75 34.02
CA SER A 91 -33.76 -15.12 34.49
C SER A 91 -34.55 -16.08 33.58
N ILE A 92 -33.91 -17.16 33.21
CA ILE A 92 -34.51 -18.27 32.44
C ILE A 92 -34.50 -19.50 33.31
N LYS A 93 -35.62 -20.16 33.48
CA LYS A 93 -35.72 -21.46 34.13
C LYS A 93 -36.19 -22.50 33.12
N THR A 94 -35.53 -23.65 33.09
CA THR A 94 -35.97 -24.82 32.34
C THR A 94 -36.95 -25.67 33.19
N THR A 95 -37.69 -26.54 32.54
CA THR A 95 -38.53 -27.54 33.22
C THR A 95 -37.75 -28.39 34.21
N GLY A 96 -36.46 -28.64 33.97
CA GLY A 96 -35.54 -29.32 34.88
C GLY A 96 -34.98 -28.48 36.03
N GLY A 97 -35.45 -27.24 36.23
CA GLY A 97 -35.04 -26.37 37.34
C GLY A 97 -33.72 -25.62 37.16
N LEU A 98 -33.01 -25.82 36.05
CA LEU A 98 -31.79 -25.07 35.75
C LEU A 98 -32.10 -23.59 35.56
N ARG A 99 -31.35 -22.70 36.22
CA ARG A 99 -31.48 -21.25 36.06
C ARG A 99 -30.31 -20.69 35.28
N ILE A 100 -30.58 -19.89 34.27
CA ILE A 100 -29.61 -19.19 33.43
C ILE A 100 -29.98 -17.71 33.44
N SER A 101 -29.01 -16.83 33.65
CA SER A 101 -29.21 -15.36 33.70
C SER A 101 -28.45 -14.60 32.64
N ASN A 102 -28.08 -15.25 31.54
CA ASN A 102 -27.25 -14.65 30.49
C ASN A 102 -28.10 -14.41 29.23
N VAL A 103 -28.07 -13.15 28.70
CA VAL A 103 -28.75 -12.78 27.45
C VAL A 103 -28.24 -13.60 26.26
N SER A 104 -26.96 -13.90 26.21
CA SER A 104 -26.37 -14.74 25.14
C SER A 104 -26.95 -16.17 25.13
N ALA A 105 -27.48 -16.64 26.26
CA ALA A 105 -28.15 -17.94 26.35
C ALA A 105 -29.53 -17.92 25.69
N LEU A 106 -30.25 -16.79 25.73
CA LEU A 106 -31.53 -16.66 25.00
C LEU A 106 -31.34 -16.86 23.50
N GLN A 107 -30.33 -16.18 22.92
CA GLN A 107 -30.05 -16.30 21.50
C GLN A 107 -29.64 -17.73 21.11
N LYS A 108 -28.84 -18.43 21.95
CA LYS A 108 -28.43 -19.82 21.72
C LYS A 108 -29.59 -20.80 21.86
N ILE A 109 -30.48 -20.58 22.83
CA ILE A 109 -31.62 -21.48 23.10
C ILE A 109 -32.71 -21.27 22.09
N PHE A 110 -33.10 -20.03 21.83
CA PHE A 110 -34.25 -19.69 21.02
C PHE A 110 -33.95 -19.45 19.55
N GLY A 111 -32.72 -19.03 19.19
CA GLY A 111 -32.35 -18.67 17.84
C GLY A 111 -33.21 -17.53 17.29
N TYR A 112 -33.84 -16.77 18.20
CA TYR A 112 -34.82 -15.75 17.83
C TYR A 112 -34.10 -14.49 17.35
N GLN A 113 -34.53 -13.99 16.21
CA GLN A 113 -34.13 -12.70 15.70
C GLN A 113 -35.22 -11.69 15.99
N ASP A 114 -34.87 -10.71 16.83
CA ASP A 114 -35.83 -9.68 17.23
C ASP A 114 -35.72 -8.46 16.31
N PHE A 115 -36.65 -8.39 15.41
CA PHE A 115 -37.01 -7.12 14.83
C PHE A 115 -38.52 -7.10 14.58
N ASP A 116 -39.17 -6.01 14.93
CA ASP A 116 -40.45 -5.70 14.39
C ASP A 116 -40.32 -5.13 12.98
N ALA A 117 -41.31 -5.27 12.14
CA ALA A 117 -41.27 -4.85 10.75
C ALA A 117 -40.97 -3.36 10.58
N VAL A 118 -41.47 -2.52 11.50
CA VAL A 118 -41.25 -1.06 11.47
C VAL A 118 -39.79 -0.75 11.88
N GLU A 119 -39.25 -1.44 12.87
CA GLU A 119 -37.88 -1.30 13.31
C GLU A 119 -36.90 -1.77 12.23
N PHE A 120 -37.19 -2.90 11.60
CA PHE A 120 -36.39 -3.42 10.48
C PHE A 120 -36.25 -2.39 9.34
N ALA A 121 -37.35 -1.68 9.01
CA ALA A 121 -37.30 -0.61 8.04
C ALA A 121 -36.42 0.57 8.48
N ARG A 122 -36.54 0.97 9.74
CA ARG A 122 -35.74 2.08 10.31
C ARG A 122 -34.22 1.79 10.32
N TRP A 123 -33.83 0.52 10.40
CA TRP A 123 -32.42 0.16 10.27
C TRP A 123 -31.79 0.67 8.97
N SER A 124 -32.57 0.85 7.91
CA SER A 124 -32.08 1.43 6.65
C SER A 124 -31.59 2.88 6.78
N GLU A 125 -32.01 3.60 7.82
CA GLU A 125 -31.68 5.02 8.01
C GLU A 125 -30.22 5.23 8.46
N THR A 126 -29.61 4.22 9.08
CA THR A 126 -28.22 4.28 9.57
C THR A 126 -27.32 3.26 8.92
N ALA A 127 -26.02 3.54 8.83
CA ALA A 127 -25.06 2.59 8.28
C ALA A 127 -24.97 1.29 9.11
N GLU A 128 -25.09 1.41 10.44
CA GLU A 128 -25.11 0.25 11.34
C GLU A 128 -26.39 -0.59 11.16
N GLY A 129 -27.53 0.07 11.03
CA GLY A 129 -28.79 -0.60 10.79
C GLY A 129 -28.82 -1.33 9.43
N ARG A 130 -28.31 -0.72 8.37
CA ARG A 130 -28.19 -1.40 7.07
C ARG A 130 -27.34 -2.67 7.15
N ARG A 131 -26.26 -2.66 7.93
CA ARG A 131 -25.44 -3.86 8.18
C ARG A 131 -26.27 -4.94 8.89
N LYS A 132 -27.04 -4.56 9.92
CA LYS A 132 -27.95 -5.51 10.60
C LYS A 132 -28.98 -6.11 9.65
N GLN A 133 -29.58 -5.31 8.76
CA GLN A 133 -30.49 -5.82 7.73
C GLN A 133 -29.81 -6.85 6.82
N ILE A 134 -28.60 -6.56 6.35
CA ILE A 134 -27.82 -7.48 5.50
C ILE A 134 -27.53 -8.79 6.25
N GLU A 135 -27.11 -8.70 7.52
CA GLU A 135 -26.82 -9.90 8.33
C GLU A 135 -28.05 -10.82 8.48
N VAL A 136 -29.24 -10.24 8.66
CA VAL A 136 -30.47 -11.02 8.72
C VAL A 136 -30.73 -11.77 7.41
N VAL A 137 -30.51 -11.12 6.27
CA VAL A 137 -30.73 -11.75 4.96
C VAL A 137 -29.61 -12.77 4.64
N LYS A 138 -28.37 -12.49 5.01
CA LYS A 138 -27.23 -13.43 4.86
C LYS A 138 -27.49 -14.77 5.56
N GLN A 139 -28.13 -14.76 6.72
CA GLN A 139 -28.45 -15.99 7.46
C GLN A 139 -29.45 -16.92 6.73
N LEU A 140 -30.13 -16.43 5.71
CA LEU A 140 -31.03 -17.22 4.87
C LEU A 140 -30.33 -17.86 3.66
N LEU A 141 -29.10 -17.50 3.41
CA LEU A 141 -28.28 -18.07 2.33
C LEU A 141 -27.75 -19.47 2.74
N PRO A 142 -27.46 -20.33 1.76
CA PRO A 142 -26.70 -21.55 2.01
C PRO A 142 -25.37 -21.25 2.72
N GLU A 143 -24.95 -22.13 3.63
CA GLU A 143 -23.79 -21.89 4.49
C GLU A 143 -22.49 -21.68 3.68
N ASP A 144 -22.33 -22.41 2.58
CA ASP A 144 -21.21 -22.27 1.66
C ASP A 144 -21.18 -20.92 0.94
N VAL A 145 -22.36 -20.44 0.50
CA VAL A 145 -22.49 -19.12 -0.13
C VAL A 145 -22.21 -18.01 0.89
N CYS A 146 -22.73 -18.13 2.10
CA CYS A 146 -22.50 -17.16 3.16
C CYS A 146 -21.00 -17.04 3.48
N LYS A 147 -20.32 -18.16 3.66
CA LYS A 147 -18.87 -18.21 3.90
C LYS A 147 -18.08 -17.56 2.75
N ARG A 148 -18.45 -17.87 1.49
CA ARG A 148 -17.75 -17.27 0.35
C ARG A 148 -17.98 -15.75 0.24
N ILE A 149 -19.18 -15.26 0.54
CA ILE A 149 -19.46 -13.83 0.61
C ILE A 149 -18.64 -13.15 1.73
N GLU A 150 -18.50 -13.78 2.90
CA GLU A 150 -17.67 -13.25 3.98
C GLU A 150 -16.18 -13.18 3.60
N GLU A 151 -15.66 -14.20 2.90
CA GLU A 151 -14.31 -14.19 2.36
C GLU A 151 -14.13 -13.06 1.35
N ILE A 152 -15.06 -12.89 0.40
CA ILE A 152 -15.04 -11.81 -0.58
C ILE A 152 -15.10 -10.43 0.11
N ASP A 153 -15.96 -10.27 1.10
CA ASP A 153 -16.09 -9.01 1.84
C ASP A 153 -14.77 -8.68 2.57
N LYS A 154 -14.08 -9.69 3.12
CA LYS A 154 -12.77 -9.54 3.77
C LYS A 154 -11.68 -9.20 2.75
N GLU A 155 -11.56 -9.98 1.67
CA GLU A 155 -10.60 -9.73 0.59
C GLU A 155 -10.80 -8.32 -0.01
N THR A 156 -12.07 -7.92 -0.22
CA THR A 156 -12.42 -6.58 -0.70
C THR A 156 -11.97 -5.48 0.26
N ALA A 157 -12.12 -5.69 1.56
CA ALA A 157 -11.68 -4.72 2.57
C ALA A 157 -10.15 -4.58 2.59
N GLU A 158 -9.41 -5.69 2.48
CA GLU A 158 -7.95 -5.71 2.40
C GLU A 158 -7.48 -4.97 1.12
N LEU A 159 -8.05 -5.32 -0.03
CA LEU A 159 -7.71 -4.68 -1.31
C LEU A 159 -8.07 -3.18 -1.36
N LYS A 160 -9.17 -2.77 -0.73
CA LYS A 160 -9.52 -1.33 -0.60
C LYS A 160 -8.47 -0.57 0.21
N ASN A 161 -7.92 -1.17 1.26
CA ASN A 161 -6.82 -0.59 2.02
C ASN A 161 -5.53 -0.52 1.19
N ASP A 162 -5.18 -1.61 0.50
CA ASP A 162 -4.01 -1.65 -0.38
C ASP A 162 -4.10 -0.59 -1.47
N ARG A 163 -5.27 -0.43 -2.11
CA ARG A 163 -5.51 0.63 -3.09
C ARG A 163 -5.28 2.03 -2.51
N LEU A 164 -5.68 2.26 -1.27
CA LEU A 164 -5.49 3.56 -0.60
C LEU A 164 -3.99 3.87 -0.42
N TYR A 165 -3.20 2.88 0.01
CA TYR A 165 -1.75 3.02 0.15
C TYR A 165 -1.08 3.20 -1.22
N LEU A 166 -1.41 2.36 -2.20
CA LEU A 166 -0.85 2.43 -3.55
C LEU A 166 -1.16 3.78 -4.22
N ASN A 167 -2.38 4.28 -4.12
CA ASN A 167 -2.74 5.59 -4.67
C ASN A 167 -1.95 6.75 -4.01
N ARG A 168 -1.67 6.64 -2.72
CA ARG A 168 -0.81 7.61 -2.01
C ARG A 168 0.63 7.53 -2.53
N ASP A 169 1.15 6.33 -2.72
CA ASP A 169 2.49 6.12 -3.23
C ASP A 169 2.63 6.62 -4.67
N VAL A 170 1.67 6.31 -5.53
CA VAL A 170 1.59 6.83 -6.91
C VAL A 170 1.57 8.36 -6.91
N LYS A 171 0.79 8.99 -6.05
CA LYS A 171 0.76 10.45 -5.94
C LYS A 171 2.11 11.03 -5.55
N ASN A 172 2.80 10.39 -4.59
CA ASN A 172 4.13 10.81 -4.16
C ASN A 172 5.16 10.61 -5.28
N LEU A 173 5.12 9.46 -5.97
CA LEU A 173 6.00 9.18 -7.09
C LEU A 173 5.79 10.14 -8.27
N LYS A 174 4.55 10.50 -8.59
CA LYS A 174 4.24 11.53 -9.59
C LYS A 174 4.91 12.87 -9.26
N ALA A 175 4.85 13.31 -8.01
CA ALA A 175 5.52 14.52 -7.57
C ALA A 175 7.06 14.41 -7.70
N VAL A 176 7.63 13.24 -7.38
CA VAL A 176 9.08 12.98 -7.52
C VAL A 176 9.52 12.96 -9.00
N VAL A 177 8.71 12.39 -9.88
CA VAL A 177 8.96 12.38 -11.33
C VAL A 177 8.89 13.80 -11.90
N GLU A 178 7.85 14.57 -11.53
CA GLU A 178 7.72 15.96 -11.97
C GLU A 178 8.87 16.85 -11.47
N GLU A 179 9.31 16.66 -10.23
CA GLU A 179 10.47 17.39 -9.70
C GLU A 179 11.74 17.03 -10.48
N ALA A 180 11.96 15.76 -10.78
CA ALA A 180 13.11 15.32 -11.57
C ALA A 180 13.06 15.85 -13.02
N LYS A 181 11.88 16.04 -13.57
CA LYS A 181 11.69 16.58 -14.93
C LYS A 181 11.92 18.08 -15.04
N LYS A 182 11.85 18.85 -13.93
CA LYS A 182 11.95 20.32 -13.98
C LYS A 182 13.17 20.87 -14.74
N ASN A 183 14.29 20.17 -14.66
CA ASN A 183 15.56 20.57 -15.29
C ASN A 183 15.87 19.79 -16.57
N LEU A 184 14.92 18.98 -17.07
CA LEU A 184 15.08 18.14 -18.25
C LEU A 184 13.98 18.44 -19.28
N THR A 185 14.40 18.67 -20.52
CA THR A 185 13.48 18.71 -21.67
C THR A 185 13.36 17.32 -22.28
N ASP A 186 12.30 17.08 -23.07
CA ASP A 186 12.17 15.81 -23.79
C ASP A 186 13.32 15.59 -24.79
N ALA A 187 13.88 16.69 -25.33
CA ALA A 187 15.08 16.65 -26.15
C ALA A 187 16.32 16.23 -25.34
N ASP A 188 16.44 16.66 -24.07
CA ASP A 188 17.53 16.23 -23.19
C ASP A 188 17.46 14.73 -22.89
N VAL A 189 16.26 14.19 -22.64
CA VAL A 189 16.07 12.76 -22.40
C VAL A 189 16.55 11.93 -23.59
N GLN A 190 16.26 12.37 -24.82
CA GLN A 190 16.73 11.69 -26.03
C GLN A 190 18.23 11.87 -26.25
N LYS A 191 18.74 13.10 -26.12
CA LYS A 191 20.14 13.45 -26.37
C LYS A 191 21.10 12.79 -25.41
N TYR A 192 20.71 12.67 -24.14
CA TYR A 192 21.57 12.13 -23.06
C TYR A 192 21.16 10.72 -22.62
N ALA A 193 20.47 9.97 -23.48
CA ALA A 193 20.01 8.62 -23.17
C ALA A 193 21.15 7.61 -22.93
N SER A 194 22.32 7.82 -23.56
CA SER A 194 23.47 6.95 -23.42
C SER A 194 24.70 7.69 -22.93
N LYS A 195 25.51 7.02 -22.13
CA LYS A 195 26.80 7.56 -21.63
C LYS A 195 27.85 7.53 -22.74
N ILE A 196 28.64 8.60 -22.84
CA ILE A 196 29.81 8.62 -23.72
C ILE A 196 30.98 7.94 -22.98
N ASP A 197 31.62 6.98 -23.63
CA ASP A 197 32.89 6.42 -23.14
C ASP A 197 34.02 7.40 -23.37
N VAL A 198 34.62 7.86 -22.30
CA VAL A 198 35.73 8.81 -22.31
C VAL A 198 37.12 8.12 -22.25
N SER A 199 37.16 6.79 -22.14
CA SER A 199 38.40 6.02 -21.95
C SER A 199 39.38 6.27 -23.06
N ASP A 200 38.93 6.23 -24.31
CA ASP A 200 39.80 6.46 -25.47
C ASP A 200 40.32 7.90 -25.52
N LEU A 201 39.46 8.88 -25.16
CA LEU A 201 39.86 10.28 -25.09
C LEU A 201 40.90 10.51 -24.00
N MET A 202 40.75 9.93 -22.83
CA MET A 202 41.69 10.00 -21.72
C MET A 202 43.01 9.32 -22.08
N GLN A 203 42.93 8.16 -22.74
CA GLN A 203 44.14 7.46 -23.18
C GLN A 203 44.89 8.26 -24.23
N GLU A 204 44.20 8.84 -25.20
CA GLU A 204 44.82 9.70 -26.22
C GLU A 204 45.41 10.97 -25.59
N GLN A 205 44.72 11.62 -24.66
CA GLN A 205 45.23 12.77 -23.92
C GLN A 205 46.51 12.41 -23.17
N SER A 206 46.55 11.26 -22.49
CA SER A 206 47.73 10.78 -21.78
C SER A 206 48.93 10.57 -22.73
N LYS A 207 48.68 9.96 -23.91
CA LYS A 207 49.71 9.78 -24.94
C LYS A 207 50.24 11.11 -25.44
N ARG A 208 49.37 12.08 -25.74
CA ARG A 208 49.80 13.42 -26.20
C ARG A 208 50.58 14.19 -25.13
N LEU A 209 50.11 14.16 -23.87
CA LEU A 209 50.84 14.77 -22.75
C LEU A 209 52.23 14.15 -22.58
N ALA A 210 52.38 12.84 -22.68
CA ALA A 210 53.65 12.16 -22.61
C ALA A 210 54.58 12.59 -23.75
N LEU A 211 54.09 12.79 -24.98
CA LEU A 211 54.85 13.30 -26.10
C LEU A 211 55.28 14.75 -25.90
N ILE A 212 54.41 15.61 -25.38
CA ILE A 212 54.70 17.00 -25.04
C ILE A 212 55.82 17.08 -23.99
N GLU A 213 55.71 16.27 -22.92
CA GLU A 213 56.72 16.23 -21.86
C GLU A 213 58.07 15.70 -22.39
N LYS A 214 58.03 14.66 -23.25
CA LYS A 214 59.21 14.17 -23.95
C LYS A 214 59.82 15.27 -24.81
N SER A 215 59.01 16.06 -25.53
CA SER A 215 59.51 17.20 -26.32
C SER A 215 60.26 18.22 -25.47
N LYS A 216 59.70 18.61 -24.29
CA LYS A 216 60.37 19.51 -23.35
C LYS A 216 61.72 18.96 -22.89
N SER A 217 61.78 17.68 -22.52
CA SER A 217 62.96 16.99 -22.06
C SER A 217 64.00 16.94 -23.20
N VAL A 218 63.59 16.59 -24.42
CA VAL A 218 64.53 16.57 -25.59
C VAL A 218 65.08 17.96 -25.91
N LYS A 219 64.21 19.01 -25.84
CA LYS A 219 64.72 20.41 -26.05
C LYS A 219 65.74 20.81 -25.00
N SER A 220 65.56 20.48 -23.74
CA SER A 220 66.48 20.75 -22.65
C SER A 220 67.84 20.02 -22.88
N MET A 221 67.75 18.70 -23.17
CA MET A 221 68.95 17.90 -23.47
C MET A 221 69.65 18.37 -24.71
N LEU A 222 68.93 18.81 -25.75
CA LEU A 222 69.54 19.38 -26.96
C LEU A 222 70.25 20.66 -26.65
N ALA A 223 69.66 21.58 -25.87
CA ALA A 223 70.35 22.83 -25.45
C ALA A 223 71.66 22.55 -24.69
N GLN A 224 71.65 21.58 -23.77
CA GLN A 224 72.86 21.16 -23.06
C GLN A 224 73.92 20.62 -24.00
N ARG A 225 73.52 19.74 -24.95
CA ARG A 225 74.51 19.19 -25.92
C ARG A 225 75.05 20.20 -26.88
N ILE A 226 74.24 21.19 -27.27
CA ILE A 226 74.74 22.32 -28.07
C ILE A 226 75.80 23.09 -27.27
N SER A 227 75.57 23.34 -25.99
CA SER A 227 76.54 24.01 -25.12
C SER A 227 77.79 23.18 -24.93
N GLU A 228 77.65 21.87 -24.74
CA GLU A 228 78.82 20.95 -24.66
C GLU A 228 79.60 20.91 -25.95
N LEU A 229 78.94 20.84 -27.11
CA LEU A 229 79.63 20.91 -28.43
C LEU A 229 80.36 22.23 -28.64
N ALA A 230 79.72 23.36 -28.25
CA ALA A 230 80.33 24.68 -28.38
C ALA A 230 81.60 24.83 -27.53
N GLY A 231 81.67 24.16 -26.38
CA GLY A 231 82.83 24.20 -25.50
C GLY A 231 83.97 23.25 -25.89
N ILE A 232 83.77 22.32 -26.86
CA ILE A 232 84.83 21.39 -27.29
C ILE A 232 86.02 22.11 -27.93
N PRO A 233 85.83 23.09 -28.85
CA PRO A 233 86.96 23.81 -29.43
C PRO A 233 87.85 24.50 -28.37
N ASP A 234 87.19 25.13 -27.37
CA ASP A 234 87.88 25.82 -26.28
C ASP A 234 88.70 24.83 -25.46
N ARG A 235 88.18 23.68 -25.13
CA ARG A 235 88.92 22.62 -24.41
C ARG A 235 90.05 22.03 -25.23
N ILE A 236 89.89 21.92 -26.54
CA ILE A 236 90.96 21.51 -27.43
C ILE A 236 92.07 22.58 -27.45
N ALA A 237 91.70 23.87 -27.56
CA ALA A 237 92.61 24.97 -27.56
C ALA A 237 93.38 25.08 -26.22
N GLU A 238 92.73 24.89 -25.09
CA GLU A 238 93.34 24.83 -23.76
C GLU A 238 94.39 23.71 -23.69
N GLU A 239 94.02 22.50 -24.15
CA GLU A 239 94.93 21.36 -24.14
C GLU A 239 96.11 21.54 -25.13
N GLU A 240 95.85 22.14 -26.31
CA GLU A 240 96.94 22.49 -27.27
C GLU A 240 97.86 23.52 -26.67
N ALA A 241 97.35 24.54 -25.96
CA ALA A 241 98.19 25.53 -25.27
C ALA A 241 99.04 24.88 -24.17
N LEU A 242 98.42 23.99 -23.36
CA LEU A 242 99.19 23.23 -22.37
C LEU A 242 100.24 22.33 -22.99
N TYR A 243 99.83 21.62 -24.06
CA TYR A 243 100.75 20.77 -24.83
C TYR A 243 101.94 21.57 -25.39
N ASN A 244 101.68 22.73 -26.03
CA ASN A 244 102.72 23.59 -26.58
C ASN A 244 103.66 24.16 -25.49
N GLY A 245 103.01 24.61 -24.35
CA GLY A 245 103.78 25.07 -23.18
C GLY A 245 104.70 23.98 -22.56
N ASP A 246 104.15 22.75 -22.51
CA ASP A 246 104.90 21.58 -22.05
C ASP A 246 106.05 21.23 -23.04
N MET A 247 105.72 21.28 -24.36
CA MET A 247 106.76 21.05 -25.39
C MET A 247 107.83 22.10 -25.37
N GLU A 248 107.50 23.40 -25.15
CA GLU A 248 108.48 24.47 -24.97
C GLU A 248 109.35 24.24 -23.72
N ARG A 249 108.69 23.84 -22.56
CA ARG A 249 109.45 23.48 -21.35
C ARG A 249 110.37 22.28 -21.56
N ILE A 250 109.87 21.26 -22.28
CA ILE A 250 110.67 20.08 -22.64
C ILE A 250 111.81 20.47 -23.58
N ALA A 251 111.56 21.32 -24.59
CA ALA A 251 112.62 21.85 -25.48
C ALA A 251 113.65 22.68 -24.71
N ALA A 252 113.20 23.53 -23.74
CA ALA A 252 114.15 24.28 -22.88
C ALA A 252 114.97 23.37 -21.99
N LYS A 253 114.32 22.33 -21.39
CA LYS A 253 115.07 21.30 -20.66
C LYS A 253 116.02 20.49 -21.52
N LEU A 254 115.65 20.22 -22.77
CA LEU A 254 116.46 19.53 -23.74
C LEU A 254 117.72 20.36 -24.09
N ALA A 255 117.59 21.70 -24.24
CA ALA A 255 118.68 22.62 -24.45
C ALA A 255 119.62 22.70 -23.23
N GLU A 256 119.10 22.61 -22.01
CA GLU A 256 119.94 22.54 -20.79
C GLU A 256 120.45 21.13 -20.54
N ALA A 257 119.73 20.09 -20.94
CA ALA A 257 120.13 18.69 -20.82
C ALA A 257 121.15 18.23 -21.85
N GLN A 258 121.43 19.02 -22.93
CA GLN A 258 122.53 18.78 -23.80
C GLN A 258 123.91 18.89 -23.05
N ARG A 259 123.86 19.46 -21.84
CA ARG A 259 125.05 19.49 -20.93
C ARG A 259 125.10 18.26 -19.96
N VAL A 260 124.03 17.53 -19.77
CA VAL A 260 123.97 16.30 -18.92
C VAL A 260 123.52 15.13 -19.79
N PHE A 261 124.09 15.01 -20.93
CA PHE A 261 123.43 14.54 -22.17
C PHE A 261 123.09 13.06 -22.32
N GLU A 262 123.53 12.11 -21.60
CA GLU A 262 123.24 10.69 -21.95
C GLU A 262 122.21 9.97 -21.07
N MET A 263 121.89 10.51 -19.91
CA MET A 263 120.82 9.90 -19.08
C MET A 263 119.43 10.62 -19.17
N ALA A 264 119.49 11.95 -19.34
CA ALA A 264 118.28 12.76 -19.42
C ALA A 264 117.52 12.62 -20.76
N GLN A 265 118.22 12.26 -21.88
CA GLN A 265 117.60 12.08 -23.21
C GLN A 265 116.56 10.93 -23.21
N LYS A 266 116.83 9.79 -22.56
CA LYS A 266 115.87 8.67 -22.49
C LYS A 266 114.62 8.99 -21.62
N GLU A 267 114.77 9.74 -20.51
CA GLU A 267 113.68 10.18 -19.69
C GLU A 267 112.81 11.24 -20.40
N ALA A 268 113.45 12.22 -21.07
CA ALA A 268 112.72 13.27 -21.78
C ALA A 268 112.00 12.73 -23.04
N GLU A 269 112.62 11.76 -23.79
CA GLU A 269 111.92 11.06 -24.89
C GLU A 269 110.73 10.22 -24.38
N ALA A 270 110.92 9.53 -23.24
CA ALA A 270 109.81 8.78 -22.63
C ALA A 270 108.69 9.72 -22.16
N GLU A 271 109.02 10.86 -21.50
CA GLU A 271 108.01 11.85 -21.05
C GLU A 271 107.33 12.52 -22.25
N SER A 272 108.10 12.88 -23.31
CA SER A 272 107.56 13.42 -24.56
C SER A 272 106.60 12.42 -25.23
N ASN A 273 107.07 11.16 -25.42
CA ASN A 273 106.21 10.13 -26.01
C ASN A 273 104.93 9.86 -25.21
N ASN A 274 105.05 9.85 -23.88
CA ASN A 274 103.84 9.71 -22.98
C ASN A 274 102.93 10.92 -23.13
N ARG A 275 103.45 12.17 -23.16
CA ARG A 275 102.67 13.37 -23.37
C ARG A 275 101.99 13.39 -24.75
N VAL A 276 102.72 13.03 -25.80
CA VAL A 276 102.14 12.90 -27.15
C VAL A 276 101.06 11.85 -27.21
N ALA A 277 101.27 10.68 -26.56
CA ALA A 277 100.29 9.63 -26.51
C ALA A 277 99.03 10.10 -25.78
N LYS A 278 99.15 10.77 -24.61
CA LYS A 278 98.00 11.34 -23.86
C LYS A 278 97.25 12.40 -24.66
N HIS A 279 98.02 13.30 -25.36
CA HIS A 279 97.40 14.33 -26.19
C HIS A 279 96.64 13.72 -27.38
N ARG A 280 97.21 12.73 -28.09
CA ARG A 280 96.52 12.01 -29.16
C ARG A 280 95.24 11.26 -28.65
N ALA A 281 95.38 10.60 -27.49
CA ALA A 281 94.18 9.91 -26.86
C ALA A 281 93.08 10.91 -26.50
N PHE A 282 93.49 12.11 -25.96
CA PHE A 282 92.50 13.17 -25.65
C PHE A 282 91.82 13.69 -26.92
N LEU A 283 92.55 13.97 -27.98
CA LEU A 283 92.01 14.44 -29.26
C LEU A 283 91.07 13.37 -29.89
N ALA A 284 91.48 12.09 -29.86
CA ALA A 284 90.67 11.01 -30.36
C ALA A 284 89.36 10.87 -29.55
N ASP A 285 89.45 10.99 -28.22
CA ASP A 285 88.26 10.99 -27.35
C ASP A 285 87.31 12.19 -27.64
N MET A 286 87.94 13.40 -27.82
CA MET A 286 87.17 14.59 -28.15
C MET A 286 86.52 14.50 -29.53
N GLU A 287 87.16 13.96 -30.55
CA GLU A 287 86.55 13.75 -31.87
C GLU A 287 85.44 12.70 -31.83
N SER A 288 85.65 11.62 -31.06
CA SER A 288 84.60 10.62 -30.82
C SER A 288 83.36 11.23 -30.13
N LYS A 289 83.63 12.02 -29.07
CA LYS A 289 82.51 12.73 -28.35
C LYS A 289 81.79 13.73 -29.25
N LYS A 290 82.58 14.50 -30.05
CA LYS A 290 82.04 15.47 -31.01
C LYS A 290 81.10 14.76 -32.03
N THR A 291 81.56 13.62 -32.56
CA THR A 291 80.78 12.84 -33.53
C THR A 291 79.50 12.29 -32.91
N ASP A 292 79.63 11.70 -31.69
CA ASP A 292 78.44 11.19 -30.97
C ASP A 292 77.44 12.31 -30.65
N LEU A 293 77.93 13.44 -30.09
CA LEU A 293 77.06 14.58 -29.77
C LEU A 293 76.43 15.19 -31.02
N SER A 294 77.18 15.28 -32.13
CA SER A 294 76.64 15.78 -33.41
C SER A 294 75.56 14.89 -33.97
N GLN A 295 75.72 13.57 -33.91
CA GLN A 295 74.75 12.63 -34.34
C GLN A 295 73.50 12.70 -33.47
N ARG A 296 73.66 12.80 -32.14
CA ARG A 296 72.53 12.94 -31.19
C ARG A 296 71.85 14.27 -31.40
N LYS A 297 72.54 15.34 -31.68
CA LYS A 297 71.94 16.64 -32.04
C LYS A 297 71.07 16.52 -33.28
N GLU A 298 71.63 15.98 -34.38
CA GLU A 298 70.89 15.80 -35.64
C GLU A 298 69.65 14.97 -35.47
N ASN A 299 69.72 13.86 -34.72
CA ASN A 299 68.59 13.01 -34.43
C ASN A 299 67.52 13.73 -33.59
N ALA A 300 67.94 14.55 -32.61
CA ALA A 300 67.05 15.35 -31.81
C ALA A 300 66.34 16.44 -32.61
N GLU A 301 67.05 17.14 -33.45
CA GLU A 301 66.52 18.17 -34.37
C GLU A 301 65.50 17.58 -35.35
N LYS A 302 65.85 16.45 -35.98
CA LYS A 302 64.91 15.73 -36.85
C LYS A 302 63.63 15.32 -36.10
N TRP A 303 63.76 14.75 -34.89
CA TRP A 303 62.63 14.37 -34.09
C TRP A 303 61.78 15.57 -33.67
N LEU A 304 62.36 16.68 -33.26
CA LEU A 304 61.68 17.92 -32.93
C LEU A 304 60.95 18.52 -34.13
N ALA A 305 61.61 18.55 -35.31
CA ALA A 305 60.95 19.05 -36.52
C ALA A 305 59.72 18.20 -36.91
N ASP A 306 59.78 16.85 -36.78
CA ASP A 306 58.68 15.97 -36.99
C ASP A 306 57.58 16.23 -35.93
N PHE A 307 57.92 16.35 -34.62
CA PHE A 307 57.01 16.67 -33.57
C PHE A 307 56.32 18.02 -33.78
N GLU A 308 57.06 19.07 -34.13
CA GLU A 308 56.49 20.40 -34.39
C GLU A 308 55.58 20.41 -35.64
N SER A 309 55.98 19.66 -36.69
CA SER A 309 55.19 19.54 -37.92
C SER A 309 53.80 18.90 -37.66
N ARG A 310 53.72 18.02 -36.65
CA ARG A 310 52.45 17.36 -36.23
C ARG A 310 51.57 18.26 -35.41
N ASN A 311 52.02 19.42 -34.95
CA ASN A 311 51.26 20.37 -34.13
C ASN A 311 50.48 19.69 -32.99
N ILE A 312 51.15 18.79 -32.26
CA ILE A 312 50.54 17.99 -31.20
C ILE A 312 50.22 18.88 -30.01
N THR A 313 48.90 19.12 -29.80
CA THR A 313 48.37 19.83 -28.64
C THR A 313 47.36 18.93 -27.93
N THR A 314 46.89 19.34 -26.78
CA THR A 314 45.81 18.65 -26.02
C THR A 314 44.55 19.47 -25.93
N ASP A 315 44.50 20.65 -26.54
CA ASP A 315 43.42 21.60 -26.37
C ASP A 315 42.09 21.06 -26.94
N ASP A 316 42.15 20.44 -28.14
CA ASP A 316 41.00 19.78 -28.77
C ASP A 316 40.49 18.59 -27.93
N LEU A 317 41.37 17.84 -27.31
CA LEU A 317 40.98 16.71 -26.44
C LEU A 317 40.47 17.19 -25.08
N ALA A 318 41.01 18.26 -24.53
CA ALA A 318 40.53 18.86 -23.30
C ALA A 318 39.08 19.37 -23.49
N GLU A 319 38.79 20.04 -24.62
CA GLU A 319 37.44 20.48 -24.93
C GLU A 319 36.48 19.31 -25.13
N ARG A 320 36.90 18.29 -25.91
CA ARG A 320 36.07 17.07 -26.12
C ARG A 320 35.83 16.30 -24.85
N LEU A 321 36.82 16.23 -23.95
CA LEU A 321 36.65 15.58 -22.65
C LEU A 321 35.66 16.34 -21.77
N ALA A 322 35.78 17.66 -21.70
CA ALA A 322 34.84 18.51 -20.96
C ALA A 322 33.41 18.38 -21.48
N GLN A 323 33.26 18.34 -22.83
CA GLN A 323 31.92 18.09 -23.45
C GLN A 323 31.38 16.70 -23.11
N ALA A 324 32.24 15.67 -23.13
CA ALA A 324 31.84 14.30 -22.77
C ALA A 324 31.49 14.17 -21.27
N GLU A 325 32.24 14.83 -20.40
CA GLU A 325 31.94 14.87 -18.96
C GLU A 325 30.58 15.56 -18.68
N GLU A 326 30.33 16.70 -19.33
CA GLU A 326 29.04 17.38 -19.19
C GLU A 326 27.88 16.54 -19.76
N HIS A 327 28.11 15.87 -20.90
CA HIS A 327 27.14 14.92 -21.44
C HIS A 327 26.85 13.79 -20.45
N ASN A 328 27.88 13.18 -19.84
CA ASN A 328 27.74 12.10 -18.88
C ASN A 328 27.10 12.57 -17.58
N ARG A 329 27.34 13.78 -17.15
CA ARG A 329 26.62 14.40 -16.02
C ARG A 329 25.11 14.49 -16.33
N LYS A 330 24.76 15.00 -17.50
CA LYS A 330 23.38 15.07 -17.99
C LYS A 330 22.76 13.70 -18.18
N ASN A 331 23.51 12.73 -18.70
CA ASN A 331 23.06 11.34 -18.76
C ASN A 331 22.69 10.80 -17.38
N GLY A 332 23.48 11.09 -16.35
CA GLY A 332 23.17 10.69 -14.97
C GLY A 332 21.82 11.25 -14.48
N GLU A 333 21.51 12.51 -14.81
CA GLU A 333 20.22 13.14 -14.50
C GLU A 333 19.06 12.46 -15.26
N VAL A 334 19.27 12.15 -16.54
CA VAL A 334 18.28 11.46 -17.39
C VAL A 334 18.02 10.04 -16.90
N VAL A 335 19.06 9.27 -16.59
CA VAL A 335 18.93 7.90 -16.06
C VAL A 335 18.12 7.92 -14.75
N ALA A 336 18.47 8.80 -13.82
CA ALA A 336 17.75 8.94 -12.56
C ALA A 336 16.28 9.35 -12.75
N TYR A 337 15.98 10.16 -13.77
CA TYR A 337 14.59 10.50 -14.12
C TYR A 337 13.85 9.29 -14.69
N LEU A 338 14.45 8.54 -15.62
CA LEU A 338 13.83 7.35 -16.23
C LEU A 338 13.58 6.25 -15.19
N GLU A 339 14.50 6.00 -14.26
CA GLU A 339 14.29 5.04 -13.16
C GLU A 339 13.08 5.41 -12.28
N LYS A 340 12.89 6.71 -12.05
CA LYS A 340 11.70 7.20 -11.32
C LYS A 340 10.42 7.00 -12.13
N CYS A 341 10.47 7.22 -13.45
CA CYS A 341 9.35 6.95 -14.35
C CYS A 341 8.97 5.46 -14.35
N ASP A 342 9.96 4.57 -14.42
CA ASP A 342 9.72 3.13 -14.35
C ASP A 342 9.12 2.71 -13.02
N THR A 343 9.62 3.26 -11.91
CA THR A 343 9.06 3.02 -10.57
C THR A 343 7.61 3.47 -10.49
N LEU A 344 7.28 4.64 -11.04
CA LEU A 344 5.92 5.13 -11.12
C LEU A 344 5.04 4.22 -11.98
N HIS A 345 5.52 3.80 -13.14
CA HIS A 345 4.78 2.91 -14.02
C HIS A 345 4.44 1.57 -13.34
N VAL A 346 5.38 0.98 -12.62
CA VAL A 346 5.16 -0.25 -11.82
C VAL A 346 4.11 -0.01 -10.72
N ALA A 347 4.15 1.15 -10.07
CA ALA A 347 3.17 1.49 -9.04
C ALA A 347 1.76 1.71 -9.63
N ASP A 348 1.63 2.42 -10.75
CA ASP A 348 0.36 2.60 -11.47
C ASP A 348 -0.22 1.24 -11.94
N ALA A 349 0.63 0.33 -12.45
CA ALA A 349 0.21 -1.02 -12.84
C ALA A 349 -0.39 -1.79 -11.66
N LYS A 350 0.22 -1.73 -10.47
CA LYS A 350 -0.32 -2.36 -9.26
C LYS A 350 -1.69 -1.80 -8.84
N VAL A 351 -1.92 -0.51 -9.03
CA VAL A 351 -3.25 0.09 -8.78
C VAL A 351 -4.28 -0.51 -9.72
N VAL A 352 -3.95 -0.65 -11.00
CA VAL A 352 -4.84 -1.27 -12.01
C VAL A 352 -5.14 -2.73 -11.65
N ASP A 353 -4.14 -3.50 -11.22
CA ASP A 353 -4.32 -4.90 -10.82
C ASP A 353 -5.26 -5.01 -9.60
N VAL A 354 -5.12 -4.15 -8.62
CA VAL A 354 -6.02 -4.10 -7.45
C VAL A 354 -7.44 -3.68 -7.87
N GLU A 355 -7.59 -2.73 -8.77
CA GLU A 355 -8.90 -2.31 -9.30
C GLU A 355 -9.60 -3.43 -10.06
N ASN A 356 -8.87 -4.17 -10.90
CA ASN A 356 -9.38 -5.34 -11.61
C ASN A 356 -9.82 -6.44 -10.62
N SER A 357 -9.02 -6.69 -9.58
CA SER A 357 -9.35 -7.67 -8.53
C SER A 357 -10.61 -7.26 -7.77
N LEU A 358 -10.75 -5.99 -7.41
CA LEU A 358 -11.95 -5.46 -6.77
C LEU A 358 -13.19 -5.60 -7.67
N SER A 359 -13.07 -5.35 -8.97
CA SER A 359 -14.16 -5.54 -9.94
C SER A 359 -14.57 -7.00 -10.01
N SER A 360 -13.60 -7.91 -10.15
CA SER A 360 -13.86 -9.35 -10.20
C SER A 360 -14.56 -9.87 -8.95
N LEU A 361 -14.08 -9.47 -7.75
CA LEU A 361 -14.73 -9.84 -6.49
C LEU A 361 -16.16 -9.28 -6.39
N SER A 362 -16.39 -8.06 -6.86
CA SER A 362 -17.72 -7.45 -6.88
C SER A 362 -18.69 -8.21 -7.81
N GLU A 363 -18.19 -8.63 -8.99
CA GLU A 363 -18.97 -9.44 -9.94
C GLU A 363 -19.26 -10.83 -9.39
N GLU A 364 -18.26 -11.50 -8.77
CA GLU A 364 -18.46 -12.80 -8.12
C GLU A 364 -19.48 -12.71 -7.00
N ARG A 365 -19.37 -11.69 -6.15
CA ARG A 365 -20.32 -11.42 -5.07
C ARG A 365 -21.73 -11.23 -5.59
N ALA A 366 -21.91 -10.39 -6.60
CA ALA A 366 -23.21 -10.15 -7.22
C ALA A 366 -23.80 -11.42 -7.84
N HIS A 367 -22.96 -12.22 -8.50
CA HIS A 367 -23.38 -13.49 -9.09
C HIS A 367 -23.84 -14.49 -8.01
N LEU A 368 -23.07 -14.63 -6.91
CA LEU A 368 -23.42 -15.50 -5.79
C LEU A 368 -24.78 -15.11 -5.18
N ILE A 369 -25.02 -13.82 -5.00
CA ILE A 369 -26.30 -13.32 -4.47
C ILE A 369 -27.43 -13.57 -5.47
N ALA A 370 -27.23 -13.30 -6.74
CA ALA A 370 -28.26 -13.45 -7.78
C ALA A 370 -28.64 -14.92 -8.02
N THR A 371 -27.68 -15.85 -7.89
CA THR A 371 -27.94 -17.30 -8.04
C THR A 371 -28.46 -17.95 -6.77
N SER A 372 -28.32 -17.29 -5.62
CA SER A 372 -28.86 -17.76 -4.35
C SER A 372 -30.35 -17.43 -4.29
N HIS A 373 -31.18 -18.46 -4.25
CA HIS A 373 -32.61 -18.30 -4.18
C HIS A 373 -33.04 -17.85 -2.76
N LEU A 374 -33.03 -16.54 -2.54
CA LEU A 374 -33.63 -16.01 -1.31
C LEU A 374 -35.13 -16.33 -1.27
N PRO A 375 -35.67 -16.65 -0.09
CA PRO A 375 -37.09 -17.05 0.06
C PRO A 375 -38.08 -15.90 -0.18
N ILE A 376 -37.59 -14.74 -0.58
CA ILE A 376 -38.37 -13.53 -0.87
C ILE A 376 -38.01 -13.05 -2.25
N GLU A 377 -38.97 -13.16 -3.17
CA GLU A 377 -38.83 -12.75 -4.56
C GLU A 377 -38.47 -11.25 -4.67
N GLY A 378 -37.46 -10.92 -5.46
CA GLY A 378 -37.02 -9.57 -5.70
C GLY A 378 -36.19 -8.95 -4.56
N LEU A 379 -35.96 -9.64 -3.44
CA LEU A 379 -35.06 -9.16 -2.38
C LEU A 379 -33.62 -9.51 -2.72
N THR A 380 -32.79 -8.47 -2.74
CA THR A 380 -31.33 -8.57 -2.92
C THR A 380 -30.63 -7.69 -1.90
N PHE A 381 -29.30 -7.78 -1.81
CA PHE A 381 -28.51 -6.89 -0.97
C PHE A 381 -27.17 -6.52 -1.62
N THR A 382 -26.77 -5.29 -1.41
CA THR A 382 -25.49 -4.71 -1.82
C THR A 382 -24.66 -4.36 -0.59
N GLU A 383 -23.48 -3.81 -0.76
CA GLU A 383 -22.71 -3.24 0.38
C GLU A 383 -23.45 -2.06 1.04
N SER A 384 -24.30 -1.37 0.30
CA SER A 384 -25.02 -0.17 0.76
C SER A 384 -26.31 -0.47 1.52
N GLY A 385 -26.88 -1.67 1.37
CA GLY A 385 -28.13 -2.05 2.02
C GLY A 385 -28.93 -3.09 1.25
N LEU A 386 -30.16 -3.33 1.70
CA LEU A 386 -31.10 -4.19 1.00
C LEU A 386 -31.77 -3.44 -0.15
N GLU A 387 -32.19 -4.19 -1.16
CA GLU A 387 -32.98 -3.73 -2.29
C GLU A 387 -34.15 -4.68 -2.53
N LEU A 388 -35.32 -4.12 -2.82
CA LEU A 388 -36.49 -4.87 -3.24
C LEU A 388 -36.83 -4.48 -4.68
N ASN A 389 -36.74 -5.44 -5.60
CA ASN A 389 -36.92 -5.21 -7.04
C ASN A 389 -36.01 -4.07 -7.60
N GLY A 390 -34.75 -3.98 -7.10
CA GLY A 390 -33.80 -2.95 -7.48
C GLY A 390 -34.02 -1.58 -6.84
N ILE A 391 -34.96 -1.46 -5.91
CA ILE A 391 -35.25 -0.22 -5.18
C ILE A 391 -34.67 -0.35 -3.76
N PRO A 392 -33.91 0.64 -3.26
CA PRO A 392 -33.41 0.61 -1.89
C PRO A 392 -34.52 0.40 -0.87
N PHE A 393 -34.35 -0.62 -0.01
CA PHE A 393 -35.35 -1.03 0.98
C PHE A 393 -35.32 -0.10 2.19
N SER A 394 -36.12 0.98 2.10
CA SER A 394 -36.21 2.00 3.15
C SER A 394 -37.64 2.54 3.23
N SER A 395 -38.02 3.10 4.37
CA SER A 395 -39.30 3.71 4.61
C SER A 395 -39.71 4.84 3.65
N GLY A 396 -38.72 5.46 2.99
CA GLY A 396 -38.94 6.48 1.96
C GLY A 396 -39.21 5.96 0.55
N ASN A 397 -38.84 4.70 0.27
CA ASN A 397 -38.88 4.13 -1.07
C ASN A 397 -39.87 2.97 -1.22
N VAL A 398 -40.16 2.28 -0.13
CA VAL A 398 -41.01 1.10 -0.09
C VAL A 398 -42.18 1.38 0.88
N SER A 399 -43.39 0.94 0.53
CA SER A 399 -44.56 1.17 1.39
C SER A 399 -44.48 0.39 2.71
N ASP A 400 -45.01 0.95 3.79
CA ASP A 400 -45.02 0.30 5.11
C ASP A 400 -45.55 -1.14 5.04
N SER A 401 -46.59 -1.37 4.23
CA SER A 401 -47.18 -2.70 4.06
C SER A 401 -46.22 -3.71 3.36
N GLN A 402 -45.44 -3.26 2.40
CA GLN A 402 -44.40 -4.12 1.77
C GLN A 402 -43.26 -4.40 2.75
N ILE A 403 -42.87 -3.42 3.53
CA ILE A 403 -41.83 -3.57 4.58
C ILE A 403 -42.27 -4.62 5.60
N MET A 404 -43.47 -4.52 6.10
CA MET A 404 -44.02 -5.47 7.06
C MET A 404 -44.13 -6.89 6.48
N GLU A 405 -44.56 -7.00 5.23
CA GLU A 405 -44.61 -8.28 4.51
C GLU A 405 -43.24 -8.93 4.38
N VAL A 406 -42.25 -8.17 3.89
CA VAL A 406 -40.87 -8.65 3.71
C VAL A 406 -40.25 -9.04 5.06
N ALA A 407 -40.36 -8.17 6.07
CA ALA A 407 -39.81 -8.45 7.41
C ALA A 407 -40.41 -9.71 8.01
N THR A 408 -41.73 -9.89 7.89
CA THR A 408 -42.42 -11.09 8.40
C THR A 408 -41.98 -12.34 7.63
N LYS A 409 -41.84 -12.26 6.30
CA LYS A 409 -41.32 -13.35 5.48
C LYS A 409 -39.87 -13.73 5.88
N LEU A 410 -39.02 -12.74 6.21
CA LEU A 410 -37.66 -12.97 6.70
C LEU A 410 -37.65 -13.73 8.02
N ILE A 411 -38.52 -13.33 8.98
CA ILE A 411 -38.64 -14.02 10.27
C ILE A 411 -39.05 -15.47 10.06
N ILE A 412 -40.06 -15.70 9.23
CA ILE A 412 -40.58 -17.05 8.96
C ILE A 412 -39.50 -17.90 8.25
N ALA A 413 -38.80 -17.31 7.29
CA ALA A 413 -37.74 -18.00 6.53
C ALA A 413 -36.53 -18.35 7.40
N SER A 414 -36.21 -17.55 8.42
CA SER A 414 -35.12 -17.84 9.36
C SER A 414 -35.35 -19.09 10.20
N ASN A 415 -36.61 -19.60 10.24
CA ASN A 415 -37.03 -20.81 10.91
C ASN A 415 -36.45 -20.98 12.33
N PRO A 416 -36.62 -19.98 13.22
CA PRO A 416 -36.05 -20.02 14.56
C PRO A 416 -36.68 -21.13 15.39
N LYS A 417 -36.02 -21.56 16.47
CA LYS A 417 -36.60 -22.54 17.41
C LYS A 417 -37.88 -21.99 18.06
N VAL A 418 -37.91 -20.71 18.37
CA VAL A 418 -39.08 -19.99 18.83
C VAL A 418 -39.76 -19.35 17.64
N ARG A 419 -40.85 -19.96 17.21
CA ARG A 419 -41.60 -19.55 16.03
C ARG A 419 -42.65 -18.50 16.39
N VAL A 420 -42.19 -17.30 16.69
CA VAL A 420 -43.00 -16.16 17.07
C VAL A 420 -42.67 -14.96 16.22
N PHE A 421 -43.64 -14.23 15.73
CA PHE A 421 -43.45 -12.93 15.10
C PHE A 421 -44.33 -11.87 15.72
N ARG A 422 -43.94 -10.62 15.58
CA ARG A 422 -44.64 -9.46 16.10
C ARG A 422 -44.82 -8.42 15.01
N ILE A 423 -45.99 -7.86 14.90
CA ILE A 423 -46.30 -6.76 13.98
C ILE A 423 -46.92 -5.62 14.75
N ALA A 424 -46.21 -4.51 14.91
CA ALA A 424 -46.79 -3.27 15.37
C ALA A 424 -47.51 -2.57 14.20
N ARG A 425 -48.60 -1.87 14.48
CA ARG A 425 -49.35 -1.09 13.47
C ARG A 425 -49.87 -1.95 12.31
N GLY A 426 -50.43 -3.12 12.61
CA GLY A 426 -50.97 -4.06 11.63
C GLY A 426 -52.09 -3.50 10.75
N GLU A 427 -52.74 -2.41 11.18
CA GLU A 427 -53.71 -1.67 10.37
C GLU A 427 -53.10 -1.14 9.05
N SER A 428 -51.81 -0.97 8.98
CA SER A 428 -51.11 -0.54 7.76
C SER A 428 -51.02 -1.63 6.68
N LEU A 429 -51.24 -2.91 7.03
CA LEU A 429 -51.12 -4.03 6.09
C LEU A 429 -52.31 -4.12 5.10
N GLY A 430 -53.47 -3.71 5.51
CA GLY A 430 -54.73 -4.00 4.81
C GLY A 430 -55.11 -5.48 4.86
N GLU A 431 -56.37 -5.79 4.71
CA GLU A 431 -56.95 -7.15 4.95
C GLU A 431 -56.27 -8.24 4.10
N LYS A 432 -56.05 -7.99 2.81
CA LYS A 432 -55.49 -8.98 1.89
C LYS A 432 -54.05 -9.41 2.29
N ARG A 433 -53.20 -8.46 2.70
CA ARG A 433 -51.85 -8.75 3.12
C ARG A 433 -51.82 -9.36 4.51
N LEU A 434 -52.63 -8.86 5.42
CA LEU A 434 -52.79 -9.44 6.75
C LEU A 434 -53.16 -10.92 6.64
N LYS A 435 -54.17 -11.25 5.84
CA LYS A 435 -54.58 -12.64 5.57
C LYS A 435 -53.42 -13.45 5.02
N ALA A 436 -52.69 -12.95 4.00
CA ALA A 436 -51.57 -13.66 3.40
C ALA A 436 -50.45 -13.95 4.42
N ILE A 437 -50.17 -13.02 5.34
CA ILE A 437 -49.19 -13.21 6.42
C ILE A 437 -49.67 -14.25 7.42
N VAL A 438 -50.92 -14.17 7.83
CA VAL A 438 -51.52 -15.14 8.76
C VAL A 438 -51.52 -16.55 8.17
N ASP A 439 -51.95 -16.70 6.91
CA ASP A 439 -51.95 -17.99 6.21
C ASP A 439 -50.53 -18.57 6.07
N MET A 440 -49.56 -17.71 5.81
CA MET A 440 -48.16 -18.12 5.74
C MET A 440 -47.63 -18.54 7.12
N ALA A 441 -47.94 -17.78 8.17
CA ALA A 441 -47.54 -18.07 9.53
C ALA A 441 -48.15 -19.42 9.99
N LYS A 442 -49.43 -19.61 9.77
CA LYS A 442 -50.13 -20.89 10.09
C LYS A 442 -49.51 -22.08 9.38
N ARG A 443 -49.25 -21.97 8.07
CA ARG A 443 -48.58 -23.04 7.28
C ARG A 443 -47.19 -23.41 7.79
N ASN A 444 -46.45 -22.47 8.35
CA ASN A 444 -45.12 -22.68 8.87
C ASN A 444 -45.06 -22.89 10.40
N GLY A 445 -46.22 -22.98 11.06
CA GLY A 445 -46.32 -23.21 12.51
C GLY A 445 -45.81 -22.04 13.35
N PHE A 446 -46.00 -20.81 12.86
CA PHE A 446 -45.63 -19.59 13.58
C PHE A 446 -46.81 -19.01 14.33
N GLN A 447 -46.58 -18.62 15.57
CA GLN A 447 -47.47 -17.81 16.38
C GLN A 447 -47.26 -16.33 16.05
N GLY A 448 -48.33 -15.55 15.95
CA GLY A 448 -48.25 -14.13 15.65
C GLY A 448 -48.92 -13.26 16.71
N PHE A 449 -48.34 -12.09 16.96
CA PHE A 449 -48.95 -11.03 17.77
C PHE A 449 -49.01 -9.76 16.93
N ILE A 450 -50.24 -9.37 16.52
CA ILE A 450 -50.46 -8.26 15.58
C ILE A 450 -51.26 -7.17 16.27
N GLU A 451 -50.68 -6.00 16.39
CA GLU A 451 -51.35 -4.82 16.94
C GLU A 451 -52.26 -4.18 15.87
N GLN A 452 -53.51 -3.91 16.22
CA GLN A 452 -54.39 -3.10 15.39
C GLN A 452 -55.11 -2.02 16.23
N VAL A 453 -55.29 -0.85 15.62
CA VAL A 453 -56.08 0.21 16.25
C VAL A 453 -57.55 0.00 15.93
N GLN A 454 -58.35 -0.13 16.97
CA GLN A 454 -59.82 -0.18 16.87
C GLN A 454 -60.38 1.01 17.64
N ARG A 455 -60.83 2.00 16.92
CA ARG A 455 -61.36 3.25 17.52
C ARG A 455 -62.66 3.00 18.29
N GLY A 456 -62.75 3.61 19.47
CA GLY A 456 -63.89 3.48 20.33
C GLY A 456 -63.85 2.27 21.27
N GLN A 457 -62.89 1.40 21.19
CA GLN A 457 -62.68 0.28 22.10
C GLN A 457 -61.83 0.77 23.29
N THR A 458 -62.46 0.83 24.46
CA THR A 458 -61.89 1.41 25.68
C THR A 458 -60.96 0.46 26.45
N GLU A 459 -60.93 -0.82 26.11
CA GLU A 459 -60.06 -1.85 26.69
C GLU A 459 -59.25 -2.57 25.64
N MET A 460 -58.04 -2.97 25.98
CA MET A 460 -57.21 -3.81 25.14
C MET A 460 -57.77 -5.22 25.11
N MET A 461 -58.10 -5.73 23.92
CA MET A 461 -58.52 -7.11 23.72
C MET A 461 -57.48 -7.90 22.94
N ILE A 462 -57.41 -9.20 23.21
CA ILE A 462 -56.56 -10.14 22.47
C ILE A 462 -57.46 -11.28 22.00
N GLU A 463 -57.54 -11.39 20.70
CA GLU A 463 -58.42 -12.39 20.06
C GLU A 463 -57.63 -13.19 19.05
N GLU A 464 -57.95 -14.47 18.92
CA GLU A 464 -57.37 -15.28 17.85
C GLU A 464 -57.87 -14.77 16.50
N TYR A 465 -56.98 -14.66 15.52
CA TYR A 465 -57.36 -14.24 14.17
C TYR A 465 -58.31 -15.26 13.53
N SER A 466 -59.55 -14.85 13.31
CA SER A 466 -60.55 -15.61 12.57
C SER A 466 -60.94 -14.91 11.28
N GLU A 467 -61.08 -15.67 10.18
CA GLU A 467 -61.59 -15.13 8.92
C GLU A 467 -63.04 -14.75 9.09
N GLY A 468 -63.40 -13.48 9.01
CA GLY A 468 -64.77 -12.99 8.99
C GLY A 468 -65.24 -12.25 10.25
N GLY A 469 -64.36 -11.84 11.14
CA GLY A 469 -64.72 -11.20 12.42
C GLY A 469 -64.70 -9.67 12.45
N HIS A 470 -65.08 -8.97 11.39
CA HIS A 470 -65.30 -7.52 11.40
C HIS A 470 -66.40 -7.18 10.39
N GLU A 471 -67.68 -7.51 10.76
CA GLU A 471 -68.86 -6.76 10.31
C GLU A 471 -69.13 -5.60 11.25
#